data_4c0e492ff73253d760fe4cdebef93497
#
_entry.id   4c0e492ff73253d760fe4cdebef93497
#
_cell.length_a   1.000
_cell.length_b   1.000
_cell.length_c   1.000
_cell.angle_alpha   90.00
_cell.angle_beta   90.00
_cell.angle_gamma   90.00
#
_symmetry.space_group_name_H-M   'P 1'
#
loop_
_entity.id
_entity.type
_entity.pdbx_description
1 polymer ?
#
loop_
_entity_poly.entity_id
_entity_poly.type
_entity_poly.pdbx_seq_one_letter_code
_entity_poly.pdbx_strand_id
1 'polypeptide(L)'
;MDDARPAEDPSRAGDTGCTSLFVTAQDGLCLHVRAWGARGGRGLPIVCLPGLTRNGSDFQELGAVLAGDAAQPRWVVAIDSRGRGGSGYDPNPENYSFPVELADVLAVLTAIEMGPAIFIGTSRGGILTMLLGAARPAAIAGVILNDIGPVLEPKGLMRLRGYVGKMPTPRSFEEGAEILRRLGDAQFPALASEDWVLQAKRTWKTAGSGLVLDYDPELSQTLADIDIERPLPPLWAQFDSLARVPLMVVHGMNSDILVSATIDAMRARRLDIDVLQVPDQGHAPLLTEDAVIARITAFVTLCDVSALGF
;
A
#
# COMPACT_ATOMS: atom_id res chain seq x y z
N MET A 1 17.46 -27.88 -10.16
CA MET A 1 17.11 -26.49 -9.80
C MET A 1 15.91 -26.17 -10.65
N ASP A 2 14.72 -26.42 -10.08
CA ASP A 2 13.45 -26.14 -10.76
C ASP A 2 13.20 -24.63 -10.63
N ASP A 3 13.19 -23.97 -11.78
CA ASP A 3 12.87 -22.54 -11.93
C ASP A 3 11.33 -22.42 -11.83
N ALA A 4 10.81 -22.58 -10.62
CA ALA A 4 9.38 -22.48 -10.32
C ALA A 4 8.95 -20.99 -10.35
N ARG A 5 8.79 -20.44 -11.57
CA ARG A 5 7.94 -19.25 -11.72
C ARG A 5 6.57 -19.61 -11.16
N PRO A 6 6.00 -18.80 -10.24
CA PRO A 6 4.65 -19.02 -9.80
C PRO A 6 3.74 -19.00 -11.03
N ALA A 7 2.90 -20.01 -11.19
CA ALA A 7 1.95 -20.11 -12.28
C ALA A 7 1.03 -18.88 -12.26
N GLU A 8 0.80 -18.27 -13.43
CA GLU A 8 -0.17 -17.19 -13.56
C GLU A 8 -1.53 -17.70 -13.03
N ASP A 9 -2.05 -17.04 -12.02
CA ASP A 9 -3.36 -17.33 -11.45
C ASP A 9 -4.46 -16.86 -12.43
N PRO A 10 -5.21 -17.76 -13.09
CA PRO A 10 -6.25 -17.39 -14.03
C PRO A 10 -7.41 -16.60 -13.40
N SER A 11 -7.55 -16.59 -12.07
CA SER A 11 -8.56 -15.75 -11.37
C SER A 11 -8.21 -14.25 -11.41
N ARG A 12 -6.98 -13.91 -11.77
CA ARG A 12 -6.49 -12.53 -11.99
C ARG A 12 -6.71 -12.03 -13.43
N ALA A 13 -7.33 -12.84 -14.31
CA ALA A 13 -7.60 -12.52 -15.71
C ALA A 13 -8.61 -11.38 -15.94
N GLY A 14 -9.09 -10.72 -14.88
CA GLY A 14 -9.90 -9.50 -14.93
C GLY A 14 -9.09 -8.19 -14.91
N ASP A 15 -7.76 -8.25 -14.80
CA ASP A 15 -6.85 -7.09 -14.72
C ASP A 15 -6.57 -6.50 -16.13
N THR A 16 -7.58 -5.92 -16.74
CA THR A 16 -7.43 -5.24 -18.05
C THR A 16 -6.49 -4.04 -17.90
N GLY A 17 -5.34 -4.09 -18.57
CA GLY A 17 -4.39 -2.98 -18.66
C GLY A 17 -3.22 -3.05 -17.67
N CYS A 18 -3.10 -4.09 -16.85
CA CYS A 18 -1.98 -4.32 -15.94
C CYS A 18 -1.01 -5.37 -16.53
N THR A 19 0.29 -5.14 -16.37
CA THR A 19 1.35 -6.11 -16.68
C THR A 19 2.07 -6.53 -15.40
N SER A 20 2.56 -7.78 -15.35
CA SER A 20 3.36 -8.31 -14.25
C SER A 20 4.84 -8.24 -14.58
N LEU A 21 5.64 -7.75 -13.62
CA LEU A 21 7.10 -7.80 -13.64
C LEU A 21 7.56 -8.61 -12.44
N PHE A 22 8.70 -9.29 -12.58
CA PHE A 22 9.30 -10.06 -11.49
C PHE A 22 10.74 -9.62 -11.29
N VAL A 23 11.11 -9.40 -10.03
CA VAL A 23 12.44 -8.95 -9.61
C VAL A 23 12.95 -9.91 -8.53
N THR A 24 14.19 -10.30 -8.61
CA THR A 24 14.82 -11.11 -7.57
C THR A 24 15.41 -10.20 -6.49
N ALA A 25 15.00 -10.38 -5.26
CA ALA A 25 15.56 -9.71 -4.09
C ALA A 25 17.02 -10.18 -3.83
N GLN A 26 17.74 -9.47 -2.95
CA GLN A 26 19.15 -9.79 -2.66
C GLN A 26 19.35 -11.19 -2.08
N ASP A 27 18.35 -11.71 -1.37
CA ASP A 27 18.34 -13.05 -0.78
C ASP A 27 17.79 -14.14 -1.71
N GLY A 28 17.46 -13.79 -2.96
CA GLY A 28 16.95 -14.70 -3.97
C GLY A 28 15.43 -14.83 -4.02
N LEU A 29 14.67 -14.17 -3.11
CA LEU A 29 13.23 -14.21 -3.11
C LEU A 29 12.66 -13.46 -4.34
N CYS A 30 11.67 -14.07 -5.01
CA CYS A 30 10.99 -13.46 -6.15
C CYS A 30 9.98 -12.42 -5.67
N LEU A 31 10.11 -11.19 -6.13
CA LEU A 31 9.20 -10.08 -5.89
C LEU A 31 8.37 -9.80 -7.12
N HIS A 32 7.06 -9.66 -6.95
CA HIS A 32 6.11 -9.33 -8.01
C HIS A 32 5.80 -7.84 -8.00
N VAL A 33 5.70 -7.26 -9.19
CA VAL A 33 5.35 -5.86 -9.41
C VAL A 33 4.25 -5.79 -10.47
N ARG A 34 3.14 -5.15 -10.14
CA ARG A 34 2.10 -4.79 -11.10
C ARG A 34 2.46 -3.47 -11.76
N ALA A 35 2.21 -3.33 -13.06
CA ALA A 35 2.53 -2.12 -13.79
C ALA A 35 1.40 -1.72 -14.74
N TRP A 36 1.05 -0.44 -14.73
CA TRP A 36 0.10 0.20 -15.65
C TRP A 36 0.80 1.30 -16.44
N GLY A 37 0.39 1.48 -17.69
CA GLY A 37 1.02 2.44 -18.60
C GLY A 37 2.40 2.01 -19.05
N ALA A 38 3.17 2.96 -19.57
CA ALA A 38 4.48 2.73 -20.16
C ALA A 38 5.56 3.63 -19.54
N ARG A 39 6.79 3.14 -19.54
CA ARG A 39 7.97 3.95 -19.18
C ARG A 39 8.09 5.16 -20.11
N GLY A 40 8.57 6.28 -19.58
CA GLY A 40 8.81 7.49 -20.38
C GLY A 40 7.55 8.31 -20.67
N GLY A 41 6.48 8.09 -19.89
CA GLY A 41 5.34 9.00 -19.88
C GLY A 41 5.74 10.44 -19.52
N ARG A 42 4.84 11.39 -19.78
CA ARG A 42 5.12 12.83 -19.51
C ARG A 42 5.11 13.15 -18.02
N GLY A 43 4.27 12.48 -17.25
CA GLY A 43 4.20 12.68 -15.81
C GLY A 43 5.25 11.86 -15.07
N LEU A 44 5.57 12.28 -13.84
CA LEU A 44 6.43 11.51 -12.93
C LEU A 44 5.88 10.10 -12.75
N PRO A 45 6.73 9.07 -12.71
CA PRO A 45 6.30 7.72 -12.39
C PRO A 45 5.76 7.63 -10.96
N ILE A 46 4.90 6.64 -10.72
CA ILE A 46 4.28 6.41 -9.41
C ILE A 46 4.63 5.03 -8.92
N VAL A 47 5.00 4.94 -7.64
CA VAL A 47 5.26 3.69 -6.92
C VAL A 47 4.25 3.54 -5.79
N CYS A 48 3.45 2.47 -5.84
CA CYS A 48 2.45 2.15 -4.83
C CYS A 48 2.96 1.04 -3.91
N LEU A 49 2.87 1.26 -2.60
CA LEU A 49 3.28 0.33 -1.55
C LEU A 49 2.06 -0.04 -0.69
N PRO A 50 1.61 -1.30 -0.72
CA PRO A 50 0.41 -1.75 0.00
C PRO A 50 0.60 -1.83 1.52
N GLY A 51 -0.52 -2.05 2.23
CA GLY A 51 -0.56 -2.32 3.66
C GLY A 51 -0.03 -3.72 4.04
N LEU A 52 -0.04 -4.01 5.35
CA LEU A 52 0.59 -5.21 5.94
C LEU A 52 0.13 -6.52 5.29
N THR A 53 -1.16 -6.72 5.11
CA THR A 53 -1.77 -7.96 4.56
C THR A 53 -2.32 -7.76 3.15
N ARG A 54 -1.93 -6.67 2.50
CA ARG A 54 -2.46 -6.24 1.22
C ARG A 54 -1.41 -6.39 0.12
N ASN A 55 -1.84 -6.26 -1.12
CA ASN A 55 -0.98 -6.38 -2.29
C ASN A 55 -1.34 -5.32 -3.35
N GLY A 56 -0.64 -5.30 -4.46
CA GLY A 56 -0.77 -4.31 -5.52
C GLY A 56 -2.15 -4.23 -6.16
N SER A 57 -3.03 -5.24 -5.97
CA SER A 57 -4.41 -5.18 -6.49
C SER A 57 -5.26 -4.09 -5.85
N ASP A 58 -4.87 -3.58 -4.68
CA ASP A 58 -5.55 -2.45 -4.03
C ASP A 58 -5.45 -1.16 -4.84
N PHE A 59 -4.48 -1.07 -5.74
CA PHE A 59 -4.24 0.10 -6.57
C PHE A 59 -4.75 -0.07 -8.00
N GLN A 60 -5.57 -1.09 -8.29
CA GLN A 60 -6.01 -1.40 -9.65
C GLN A 60 -6.73 -0.23 -10.32
N GLU A 61 -7.77 0.33 -9.67
CA GLU A 61 -8.57 1.42 -10.21
C GLU A 61 -7.74 2.70 -10.31
N LEU A 62 -7.05 3.05 -9.23
CA LEU A 62 -6.19 4.23 -9.17
C LEU A 62 -5.05 4.16 -10.21
N GLY A 63 -4.38 3.00 -10.32
CA GLY A 63 -3.29 2.78 -11.26
C GLY A 63 -3.74 2.90 -12.71
N ALA A 64 -4.90 2.31 -13.04
CA ALA A 64 -5.48 2.40 -14.38
C ALA A 64 -5.84 3.85 -14.75
N VAL A 65 -6.46 4.62 -13.84
CA VAL A 65 -6.80 6.03 -14.07
C VAL A 65 -5.55 6.88 -14.25
N LEU A 66 -4.58 6.77 -13.35
CA LEU A 66 -3.34 7.58 -13.41
C LEU A 66 -2.49 7.25 -14.64
N ALA A 67 -2.45 6.00 -15.07
CA ALA A 67 -1.73 5.59 -16.27
C ALA A 67 -2.47 5.98 -17.56
N GLY A 68 -3.80 6.00 -17.53
CA GLY A 68 -4.67 6.32 -18.66
C GLY A 68 -4.91 7.81 -18.88
N ASP A 69 -4.35 8.70 -18.05
CA ASP A 69 -4.47 10.15 -18.24
C ASP A 69 -3.82 10.58 -19.55
N ALA A 70 -4.65 10.99 -20.53
CA ALA A 70 -4.18 11.38 -21.86
C ALA A 70 -3.31 12.66 -21.86
N ALA A 71 -3.51 13.55 -20.89
CA ALA A 71 -2.74 14.79 -20.75
C ALA A 71 -1.36 14.52 -20.13
N GLN A 72 -1.32 13.65 -19.14
CA GLN A 72 -0.13 13.31 -18.36
C GLN A 72 0.02 11.79 -18.19
N PRO A 73 0.19 11.02 -19.30
CA PRO A 73 0.38 9.58 -19.18
C PRO A 73 1.63 9.29 -18.36
N ARG A 74 1.50 8.34 -17.42
CA ARG A 74 2.58 8.01 -16.51
C ARG A 74 2.70 6.50 -16.28
N TRP A 75 3.86 6.07 -15.89
CA TRP A 75 4.09 4.70 -15.49
C TRP A 75 3.76 4.55 -14.00
N VAL A 76 2.82 3.68 -13.69
CA VAL A 76 2.42 3.38 -12.32
C VAL A 76 2.83 1.95 -12.01
N VAL A 77 3.50 1.72 -10.90
CA VAL A 77 3.87 0.39 -10.43
C VAL A 77 3.39 0.17 -8.99
N ALA A 78 2.94 -1.03 -8.68
CA ALA A 78 2.60 -1.44 -7.32
C ALA A 78 3.43 -2.68 -6.96
N ILE A 79 4.18 -2.60 -5.86
CA ILE A 79 5.08 -3.67 -5.41
C ILE A 79 4.32 -4.56 -4.43
N ASP A 80 4.19 -5.85 -4.76
CA ASP A 80 3.79 -6.84 -3.76
C ASP A 80 4.98 -7.08 -2.85
N SER A 81 4.87 -6.71 -1.57
CA SER A 81 5.93 -7.01 -0.60
C SER A 81 6.06 -8.52 -0.43
N ARG A 82 7.24 -9.00 0.02
CA ARG A 82 7.45 -10.43 0.33
C ARG A 82 6.32 -11.01 1.17
N GLY A 83 5.87 -12.21 0.87
CA GLY A 83 4.76 -12.89 1.56
C GLY A 83 3.37 -12.38 1.20
N ARG A 84 3.20 -11.56 0.13
CA ARG A 84 1.89 -11.02 -0.29
C ARG A 84 1.73 -11.13 -1.80
N GLY A 85 0.50 -11.33 -2.23
CA GLY A 85 0.14 -11.28 -3.64
C GLY A 85 0.90 -12.28 -4.50
N GLY A 86 1.60 -11.79 -5.52
CA GLY A 86 2.42 -12.58 -6.43
C GLY A 86 3.89 -12.75 -5.99
N SER A 87 4.30 -12.11 -4.88
CA SER A 87 5.65 -12.27 -4.35
C SER A 87 5.82 -13.57 -3.58
N GLY A 88 7.05 -14.07 -3.53
CA GLY A 88 7.43 -15.27 -2.78
C GLY A 88 7.13 -15.14 -1.28
N TYR A 89 6.77 -16.26 -0.66
CA TYR A 89 6.68 -16.36 0.80
C TYR A 89 8.05 -16.68 1.36
N ASP A 90 8.42 -15.98 2.45
CA ASP A 90 9.74 -16.17 3.04
C ASP A 90 9.74 -17.36 4.00
N PRO A 91 10.67 -18.31 3.87
CA PRO A 91 10.77 -19.43 4.79
C PRO A 91 11.18 -19.01 6.22
N ASN A 92 11.75 -17.79 6.38
CA ASN A 92 12.06 -17.19 7.66
C ASN A 92 11.13 -15.99 7.94
N PRO A 93 10.11 -16.13 8.80
CA PRO A 93 9.18 -15.04 9.11
C PRO A 93 9.82 -13.76 9.72
N GLU A 94 11.03 -13.85 10.30
CA GLU A 94 11.76 -12.68 10.79
C GLU A 94 12.13 -11.70 9.65
N ASN A 95 12.17 -12.19 8.42
CA ASN A 95 12.40 -11.36 7.24
C ASN A 95 11.21 -10.47 6.87
N TYR A 96 10.02 -10.68 7.45
CA TYR A 96 8.89 -9.75 7.33
C TYR A 96 9.11 -8.49 8.17
N SER A 97 10.26 -7.88 8.03
CA SER A 97 10.73 -6.72 8.81
C SER A 97 10.94 -5.50 7.92
N PHE A 98 10.81 -4.31 8.50
CA PHE A 98 11.01 -3.06 7.75
C PHE A 98 12.38 -2.96 7.08
N PRO A 99 13.51 -3.36 7.71
CA PRO A 99 14.81 -3.30 7.04
C PRO A 99 14.88 -4.17 5.79
N VAL A 100 14.33 -5.39 5.84
CA VAL A 100 14.33 -6.32 4.70
C VAL A 100 13.37 -5.84 3.61
N GLU A 101 12.15 -5.44 3.96
CA GLU A 101 11.18 -4.92 2.99
C GLU A 101 11.65 -3.60 2.34
N LEU A 102 12.39 -2.75 3.07
CA LEU A 102 13.02 -1.56 2.48
C LEU A 102 14.11 -1.95 1.47
N ALA A 103 14.91 -2.97 1.77
CA ALA A 103 15.90 -3.49 0.83
C ALA A 103 15.24 -4.07 -0.43
N ASP A 104 14.08 -4.74 -0.28
CA ASP A 104 13.27 -5.22 -1.41
C ASP A 104 12.79 -4.07 -2.30
N VAL A 105 12.22 -3.01 -1.69
CA VAL A 105 11.79 -1.82 -2.43
C VAL A 105 12.97 -1.23 -3.21
N LEU A 106 14.14 -1.07 -2.58
CA LEU A 106 15.34 -0.55 -3.22
C LEU A 106 15.83 -1.46 -4.36
N ALA A 107 15.76 -2.79 -4.19
CA ALA A 107 16.11 -3.76 -5.23
C ALA A 107 15.16 -3.65 -6.44
N VAL A 108 13.85 -3.55 -6.19
CA VAL A 108 12.85 -3.34 -7.25
C VAL A 108 13.12 -2.04 -7.99
N LEU A 109 13.24 -0.91 -7.29
CA LEU A 109 13.50 0.40 -7.91
C LEU A 109 14.75 0.38 -8.78
N THR A 110 15.78 -0.33 -8.35
CA THR A 110 17.04 -0.47 -9.10
C THR A 110 16.86 -1.35 -10.33
N ALA A 111 16.22 -2.51 -10.18
CA ALA A 111 16.04 -3.48 -11.27
C ALA A 111 15.15 -2.94 -12.40
N ILE A 112 14.15 -2.12 -12.05
CA ILE A 112 13.28 -1.48 -13.04
C ILE A 112 13.79 -0.09 -13.46
N GLU A 113 14.99 0.31 -13.06
CA GLU A 113 15.60 1.61 -13.37
C GLU A 113 14.66 2.80 -13.06
N MET A 114 13.97 2.74 -11.89
CA MET A 114 13.04 3.76 -11.47
C MET A 114 13.81 5.05 -11.12
N GLY A 115 13.52 6.12 -11.84
CA GLY A 115 13.95 7.48 -11.49
C GLY A 115 13.22 8.03 -10.27
N PRO A 116 13.37 9.34 -9.98
CA PRO A 116 12.55 9.98 -8.95
C PRO A 116 11.06 9.77 -9.24
N ALA A 117 10.30 9.31 -8.22
CA ALA A 117 8.91 8.92 -8.37
C ALA A 117 8.03 9.51 -7.26
N ILE A 118 6.72 9.55 -7.50
CA ILE A 118 5.73 9.81 -6.47
C ILE A 118 5.42 8.49 -5.77
N PHE A 119 5.49 8.46 -4.45
CA PHE A 119 5.19 7.26 -3.66
C PHE A 119 3.81 7.38 -3.04
N ILE A 120 2.98 6.33 -3.23
CA ILE A 120 1.67 6.18 -2.58
C ILE A 120 1.78 5.00 -1.63
N GLY A 121 1.92 5.28 -0.32
CA GLY A 121 2.10 4.25 0.69
C GLY A 121 0.89 4.11 1.59
N THR A 122 0.25 2.95 1.60
CA THR A 122 -0.86 2.62 2.50
C THR A 122 -0.34 1.97 3.78
N SER A 123 -0.66 2.55 4.95
CA SER A 123 -0.32 1.93 6.24
C SER A 123 1.16 1.53 6.32
N ARG A 124 1.49 0.22 6.40
CA ARG A 124 2.86 -0.30 6.37
C ARG A 124 3.66 0.23 5.17
N GLY A 125 3.04 0.33 3.98
CA GLY A 125 3.67 0.91 2.79
C GLY A 125 4.04 2.39 2.96
N GLY A 126 3.26 3.16 3.74
CA GLY A 126 3.59 4.54 4.08
C GLY A 126 4.75 4.65 5.08
N ILE A 127 4.86 3.70 6.01
CA ILE A 127 6.05 3.61 6.89
C ILE A 127 7.30 3.33 6.04
N LEU A 128 7.23 2.36 5.10
CA LEU A 128 8.32 2.09 4.16
C LEU A 128 8.69 3.32 3.33
N THR A 129 7.70 4.13 2.91
CA THR A 129 7.93 5.39 2.19
C THR A 129 8.68 6.40 3.05
N MET A 130 8.32 6.56 4.33
CA MET A 130 9.04 7.43 5.26
C MET A 130 10.48 6.93 5.50
N LEU A 131 10.68 5.63 5.65
CA LEU A 131 12.01 5.02 5.78
C LEU A 131 12.85 5.20 4.52
N LEU A 132 12.25 5.05 3.33
CA LEU A 132 12.89 5.31 2.04
C LEU A 132 13.33 6.77 1.92
N GLY A 133 12.51 7.72 2.40
CA GLY A 133 12.84 9.14 2.44
C GLY A 133 14.12 9.42 3.22
N ALA A 134 14.33 8.72 4.33
CA ALA A 134 15.55 8.82 5.12
C ALA A 134 16.75 8.10 4.46
N ALA A 135 16.51 6.94 3.80
CA ALA A 135 17.58 6.14 3.22
C ALA A 135 18.02 6.61 1.82
N ARG A 136 17.07 7.02 0.98
CA ARG A 136 17.32 7.44 -0.42
C ARG A 136 16.40 8.58 -0.84
N PRO A 137 16.57 9.79 -0.27
CA PRO A 137 15.67 10.93 -0.53
C PRO A 137 15.57 11.31 -2.01
N ALA A 138 16.64 11.13 -2.79
CA ALA A 138 16.65 11.41 -4.23
C ALA A 138 15.72 10.50 -5.06
N ALA A 139 15.20 9.40 -4.51
CA ALA A 139 14.23 8.56 -5.20
C ALA A 139 12.81 9.13 -5.14
N ILE A 140 12.55 10.11 -4.27
CA ILE A 140 11.20 10.61 -3.98
C ILE A 140 11.02 11.99 -4.59
N ALA A 141 9.97 12.13 -5.41
CA ALA A 141 9.55 13.40 -6.00
C ALA A 141 8.22 13.93 -5.40
N GLY A 142 7.46 13.08 -4.71
CA GLY A 142 6.23 13.42 -4.00
C GLY A 142 5.77 12.23 -3.17
N VAL A 143 4.92 12.46 -2.18
CA VAL A 143 4.45 11.41 -1.28
C VAL A 143 2.96 11.54 -1.00
N ILE A 144 2.25 10.42 -1.04
CA ILE A 144 0.90 10.26 -0.52
C ILE A 144 0.94 9.19 0.57
N LEU A 145 0.68 9.59 1.80
CA LEU A 145 0.52 8.69 2.94
C LEU A 145 -0.96 8.34 3.11
N ASN A 146 -1.35 7.14 2.76
CA ASN A 146 -2.72 6.68 2.93
C ASN A 146 -2.90 6.10 4.32
N ASP A 147 -3.55 6.88 5.15
CA ASP A 147 -3.98 6.61 6.53
C ASP A 147 -2.85 6.17 7.47
N ILE A 148 -1.74 6.87 7.37
CA ILE A 148 -0.56 6.63 8.21
C ILE A 148 0.18 7.95 8.47
N GLY A 149 0.84 8.04 9.61
CA GLY A 149 1.67 9.15 10.01
C GLY A 149 2.81 8.68 10.90
N PRO A 150 3.58 9.63 11.46
CA PRO A 150 4.74 9.32 12.31
C PRO A 150 4.37 8.76 13.69
N VAL A 151 3.10 8.80 14.08
CA VAL A 151 2.60 8.22 15.34
C VAL A 151 1.46 7.27 15.01
N LEU A 152 1.54 6.05 15.56
CA LEU A 152 0.53 5.02 15.36
C LEU A 152 -0.24 4.80 16.66
N GLU A 153 -1.57 4.78 16.56
CA GLU A 153 -2.40 4.52 17.72
C GLU A 153 -2.42 3.03 18.10
N PRO A 154 -2.16 2.69 19.37
CA PRO A 154 -2.14 1.31 19.83
C PRO A 154 -3.47 0.57 19.60
N LYS A 155 -4.61 1.27 19.69
CA LYS A 155 -5.95 0.70 19.51
C LYS A 155 -6.10 0.00 18.17
N GLY A 156 -5.69 0.65 17.09
CA GLY A 156 -5.78 0.09 15.74
C GLY A 156 -4.81 -1.10 15.57
N LEU A 157 -3.62 -1.04 16.15
CA LEU A 157 -2.67 -2.15 16.14
C LEU A 157 -3.22 -3.38 16.88
N MET A 158 -3.92 -3.18 17.99
CA MET A 158 -4.61 -4.28 18.69
C MET A 158 -5.68 -4.93 17.82
N ARG A 159 -6.48 -4.12 17.12
CA ARG A 159 -7.48 -4.63 16.19
C ARG A 159 -6.84 -5.47 15.09
N LEU A 160 -5.77 -4.97 14.45
CA LEU A 160 -5.02 -5.72 13.44
C LEU A 160 -4.48 -7.05 13.99
N ARG A 161 -3.86 -7.03 15.17
CA ARG A 161 -3.36 -8.24 15.86
C ARG A 161 -4.45 -9.28 16.13
N GLY A 162 -5.71 -8.81 16.23
CA GLY A 162 -6.88 -9.68 16.45
C GLY A 162 -7.18 -10.61 15.29
N TYR A 163 -6.91 -10.21 14.04
CA TYR A 163 -7.33 -10.97 12.86
C TYR A 163 -6.21 -11.30 11.85
N VAL A 164 -5.09 -10.57 11.84
CA VAL A 164 -3.98 -10.86 10.91
C VAL A 164 -3.46 -12.28 11.13
N GLY A 165 -3.42 -13.06 10.06
CA GLY A 165 -3.03 -14.47 10.07
C GLY A 165 -4.05 -15.43 10.71
N LYS A 166 -5.19 -14.92 11.19
CA LYS A 166 -6.20 -15.70 11.94
C LYS A 166 -7.57 -15.73 11.26
N MET A 167 -7.70 -15.11 10.08
CA MET A 167 -8.98 -15.10 9.38
C MET A 167 -9.37 -16.50 8.92
N PRO A 168 -10.67 -16.86 9.03
CA PRO A 168 -11.14 -18.16 8.56
C PRO A 168 -11.02 -18.25 7.04
N THR A 169 -10.91 -19.48 6.54
CA THR A 169 -10.96 -19.78 5.10
C THR A 169 -12.41 -19.84 4.65
N PRO A 170 -12.88 -18.89 3.81
CA PRO A 170 -14.25 -18.91 3.30
C PRO A 170 -14.40 -19.94 2.17
N ARG A 171 -15.64 -20.38 1.93
CA ARG A 171 -15.98 -21.30 0.83
C ARG A 171 -16.21 -20.58 -0.51
N SER A 172 -16.52 -19.27 -0.45
CA SER A 172 -16.71 -18.42 -1.60
C SER A 172 -16.28 -16.97 -1.29
N PHE A 173 -16.15 -16.13 -2.31
CA PHE A 173 -15.86 -14.71 -2.13
C PHE A 173 -17.01 -13.96 -1.43
N GLU A 174 -18.25 -14.39 -1.61
CA GLU A 174 -19.42 -13.83 -0.91
C GLU A 174 -19.35 -14.14 0.59
N GLU A 175 -18.97 -15.37 0.99
CA GLU A 175 -18.72 -15.68 2.40
C GLU A 175 -17.53 -14.89 2.95
N GLY A 176 -16.48 -14.72 2.15
CA GLY A 176 -15.34 -13.85 2.47
C GLY A 176 -15.76 -12.40 2.68
N ALA A 177 -16.62 -11.87 1.84
CA ALA A 177 -17.19 -10.53 1.94
C ALA A 177 -17.95 -10.34 3.26
N GLU A 178 -18.76 -11.34 3.66
CA GLU A 178 -19.49 -11.30 4.93
C GLU A 178 -18.55 -11.35 6.15
N ILE A 179 -17.46 -12.12 6.07
CA ILE A 179 -16.40 -12.13 7.10
C ILE A 179 -15.78 -10.73 7.23
N LEU A 180 -15.37 -10.12 6.11
CA LEU A 180 -14.76 -8.79 6.10
C LEU A 180 -15.72 -7.72 6.59
N ARG A 181 -16.99 -7.79 6.18
CA ARG A 181 -18.02 -6.86 6.62
C ARG A 181 -18.19 -6.89 8.14
N ARG A 182 -18.27 -8.07 8.75
CA ARG A 182 -18.35 -8.20 10.22
C ARG A 182 -17.15 -7.64 10.96
N LEU A 183 -15.97 -7.69 10.35
CA LEU A 183 -14.75 -7.15 10.94
C LEU A 183 -14.60 -5.63 10.73
N GLY A 184 -15.16 -5.10 9.63
CA GLY A 184 -14.89 -3.74 9.17
C GLY A 184 -16.09 -2.80 9.14
N ASP A 185 -17.33 -3.26 9.36
CA ASP A 185 -18.55 -2.47 9.21
C ASP A 185 -18.53 -1.14 10.01
N ALA A 186 -18.01 -1.17 11.23
CA ALA A 186 -17.89 0.03 12.05
C ALA A 186 -16.90 1.08 11.47
N GLN A 187 -15.94 0.64 10.66
CA GLN A 187 -14.97 1.53 10.01
C GLN A 187 -15.42 1.96 8.60
N PHE A 188 -16.21 1.12 7.92
CA PHE A 188 -16.66 1.33 6.55
C PHE A 188 -18.20 1.20 6.43
N PRO A 189 -18.98 2.01 7.16
CA PRO A 189 -20.43 1.83 7.24
C PRO A 189 -21.17 2.08 5.92
N ALA A 190 -20.55 2.82 4.99
CA ALA A 190 -21.15 3.16 3.70
C ALA A 190 -20.73 2.22 2.56
N LEU A 191 -19.90 1.20 2.84
CA LEU A 191 -19.40 0.31 1.80
C LEU A 191 -20.52 -0.59 1.27
N ALA A 192 -20.71 -0.62 -0.05
CA ALA A 192 -21.71 -1.47 -0.70
C ALA A 192 -21.32 -2.95 -0.68
N SER A 193 -22.30 -3.84 -0.88
CA SER A 193 -22.04 -5.29 -0.87
C SER A 193 -21.03 -5.72 -1.92
N GLU A 194 -21.05 -5.08 -3.09
CA GLU A 194 -20.14 -5.33 -4.21
C GLU A 194 -18.70 -4.97 -3.85
N ASP A 195 -18.51 -3.91 -3.07
CA ASP A 195 -17.19 -3.48 -2.60
C ASP A 195 -16.61 -4.50 -1.61
N TRP A 196 -17.45 -5.04 -0.71
CA TRP A 196 -17.02 -6.12 0.19
C TRP A 196 -16.61 -7.37 -0.57
N VAL A 197 -17.32 -7.74 -1.66
CA VAL A 197 -16.92 -8.85 -2.53
C VAL A 197 -15.60 -8.55 -3.23
N LEU A 198 -15.39 -7.32 -3.69
CA LEU A 198 -14.12 -6.88 -4.27
C LEU A 198 -12.98 -7.00 -3.24
N GLN A 199 -13.20 -6.54 -2.00
CA GLN A 199 -12.23 -6.68 -0.92
C GLN A 199 -11.93 -8.14 -0.60
N ALA A 200 -12.93 -9.03 -0.65
CA ALA A 200 -12.74 -10.46 -0.47
C ALA A 200 -11.83 -11.05 -1.56
N LYS A 201 -12.04 -10.69 -2.83
CA LYS A 201 -11.18 -11.10 -3.96
C LYS A 201 -9.73 -10.58 -3.86
N ARG A 202 -9.50 -9.50 -3.11
CA ARG A 202 -8.17 -8.94 -2.84
C ARG A 202 -7.52 -9.50 -1.57
N THR A 203 -8.29 -10.22 -0.76
CA THR A 203 -7.84 -10.80 0.52
C THR A 203 -7.56 -12.29 0.41
N TRP A 204 -8.38 -12.99 -0.38
CA TRP A 204 -8.23 -14.42 -0.65
C TRP A 204 -7.99 -14.67 -2.14
N LYS A 205 -7.23 -15.72 -2.43
CA LYS A 205 -7.02 -16.24 -3.79
C LYS A 205 -7.52 -17.68 -3.89
N THR A 206 -7.85 -18.09 -5.09
CA THR A 206 -8.22 -19.48 -5.38
C THR A 206 -6.98 -20.38 -5.29
N ALA A 207 -7.11 -21.48 -4.55
CA ALA A 207 -6.07 -22.51 -4.46
C ALA A 207 -6.75 -23.88 -4.50
N GLY A 208 -6.54 -24.63 -5.56
CA GLY A 208 -7.27 -25.88 -5.82
C GLY A 208 -8.78 -25.63 -5.90
N SER A 209 -9.54 -26.31 -5.04
CA SER A 209 -11.01 -26.18 -4.97
C SER A 209 -11.51 -25.18 -3.91
N GLY A 210 -10.61 -24.44 -3.26
CA GLY A 210 -10.95 -23.53 -2.16
C GLY A 210 -10.30 -22.15 -2.27
N LEU A 211 -10.46 -21.37 -1.23
CA LEU A 211 -9.83 -20.07 -1.08
C LEU A 211 -8.74 -20.14 -0.01
N VAL A 212 -7.66 -19.42 -0.18
CA VAL A 212 -6.60 -19.21 0.83
C VAL A 212 -6.29 -17.73 0.93
N LEU A 213 -5.72 -17.29 2.04
CA LEU A 213 -5.24 -15.92 2.19
C LEU A 213 -4.23 -15.58 1.08
N ASP A 214 -4.35 -14.41 0.47
CA ASP A 214 -3.38 -13.91 -0.52
C ASP A 214 -2.19 -13.22 0.16
N TYR A 215 -1.88 -13.65 1.36
CA TYR A 215 -0.70 -13.28 2.12
C TYR A 215 -0.28 -14.41 3.07
N ASP A 216 0.97 -14.42 3.49
CA ASP A 216 1.50 -15.39 4.44
C ASP A 216 0.92 -15.15 5.85
N PRO A 217 0.22 -16.13 6.48
CA PRO A 217 -0.27 -16.00 7.84
C PRO A 217 0.82 -15.67 8.87
N GLU A 218 2.08 -16.04 8.62
CA GLU A 218 3.24 -15.74 9.48
C GLU A 218 3.50 -14.23 9.62
N LEU A 219 2.90 -13.39 8.77
CA LEU A 219 2.90 -11.93 8.95
C LEU A 219 2.30 -11.50 10.30
N SER A 220 1.50 -12.35 10.94
CA SER A 220 1.01 -12.14 12.30
C SER A 220 2.14 -11.91 13.32
N GLN A 221 3.31 -12.50 13.09
CA GLN A 221 4.48 -12.35 13.96
C GLN A 221 4.98 -10.90 14.00
N THR A 222 4.80 -10.12 12.94
CA THR A 222 5.18 -8.70 12.90
C THR A 222 4.42 -7.84 13.91
N LEU A 223 3.29 -8.33 14.41
CA LEU A 223 2.45 -7.69 15.41
C LEU A 223 2.54 -8.36 16.80
N ALA A 224 3.17 -9.53 16.90
CA ALA A 224 3.17 -10.34 18.14
C ALA A 224 3.91 -9.63 19.27
N ASP A 225 5.06 -9.03 18.95
CA ASP A 225 5.97 -8.41 19.93
C ASP A 225 5.64 -6.94 20.22
N ILE A 226 4.58 -6.39 19.60
CA ILE A 226 4.17 -5.02 19.87
C ILE A 226 3.61 -4.96 21.30
N ASP A 227 4.31 -4.24 22.16
CA ASP A 227 3.83 -3.91 23.49
C ASP A 227 2.82 -2.75 23.39
N ILE A 228 1.55 -3.12 23.49
CA ILE A 228 0.43 -2.16 23.35
C ILE A 228 0.29 -1.24 24.57
N GLU A 229 0.93 -1.55 25.68
CA GLU A 229 0.96 -0.69 26.88
C GLU A 229 2.02 0.41 26.75
N ARG A 230 2.94 0.28 25.80
CA ARG A 230 3.97 1.27 25.52
C ARG A 230 3.75 1.89 24.15
N PRO A 231 3.75 3.23 24.04
CA PRO A 231 3.72 3.89 22.75
C PRO A 231 4.89 3.42 21.88
N LEU A 232 4.61 3.09 20.62
CA LEU A 232 5.67 2.81 19.65
C LEU A 232 6.55 4.06 19.50
N PRO A 233 7.86 3.90 19.27
CA PRO A 233 8.74 5.03 18.96
C PRO A 233 8.19 5.81 17.76
N PRO A 234 7.98 7.13 17.90
CA PRO A 234 7.42 7.91 16.80
C PRO A 234 8.44 8.08 15.68
N LEU A 235 7.95 8.08 14.43
CA LEU A 235 8.76 8.17 13.21
C LEU A 235 8.94 9.62 12.72
N TRP A 236 9.05 10.59 13.64
CA TRP A 236 9.17 12.00 13.27
C TRP A 236 10.39 12.31 12.42
N ALA A 237 11.54 11.70 12.70
CA ALA A 237 12.75 11.90 11.90
C ALA A 237 12.58 11.41 10.46
N GLN A 238 11.88 10.29 10.26
CA GLN A 238 11.56 9.74 8.94
C GLN A 238 10.50 10.61 8.22
N PHE A 239 9.52 11.12 8.95
CA PHE A 239 8.56 12.08 8.40
C PHE A 239 9.26 13.38 7.96
N ASP A 240 10.17 13.92 8.76
CA ASP A 240 10.93 15.13 8.45
C ASP A 240 11.85 14.95 7.24
N SER A 241 12.30 13.73 6.95
CA SER A 241 13.09 13.44 5.74
C SER A 241 12.34 13.73 4.44
N LEU A 242 11.01 13.79 4.49
CA LEU A 242 10.13 14.12 3.36
C LEU A 242 9.90 15.63 3.18
N ALA A 243 10.54 16.50 3.96
CA ALA A 243 10.26 17.94 4.01
C ALA A 243 10.47 18.68 2.67
N ARG A 244 11.23 18.10 1.74
CA ARG A 244 11.60 18.76 0.47
C ARG A 244 10.71 18.41 -0.72
N VAL A 245 9.72 17.55 -0.53
CA VAL A 245 8.85 17.10 -1.62
C VAL A 245 7.38 17.37 -1.25
N PRO A 246 6.47 17.55 -2.20
CA PRO A 246 5.04 17.64 -1.92
C PRO A 246 4.55 16.43 -1.12
N LEU A 247 3.71 16.66 -0.12
CA LEU A 247 3.18 15.63 0.75
C LEU A 247 1.66 15.75 0.88
N MET A 248 0.95 14.69 0.56
CA MET A 248 -0.46 14.51 0.88
C MET A 248 -0.65 13.42 1.93
N VAL A 249 -1.63 13.61 2.80
CA VAL A 249 -2.16 12.56 3.69
C VAL A 249 -3.61 12.32 3.33
N VAL A 250 -3.95 11.07 3.01
CA VAL A 250 -5.34 10.62 2.90
C VAL A 250 -5.72 10.04 4.25
N HIS A 251 -6.76 10.58 4.87
CA HIS A 251 -7.20 10.23 6.22
C HIS A 251 -8.62 9.70 6.22
N GLY A 252 -8.80 8.45 6.61
CA GLY A 252 -10.12 7.89 6.88
C GLY A 252 -10.67 8.45 8.19
N MET A 253 -11.84 9.11 8.15
CA MET A 253 -12.37 9.78 9.33
C MET A 253 -12.76 8.82 10.47
N ASN A 254 -12.94 7.53 10.15
CA ASN A 254 -13.18 6.45 11.12
C ASN A 254 -11.89 5.70 11.51
N SER A 255 -10.71 6.19 11.12
CA SER A 255 -9.44 5.51 11.40
C SER A 255 -9.15 5.42 12.90
N ASP A 256 -8.64 4.26 13.30
CA ASP A 256 -8.14 3.99 14.65
C ASP A 256 -6.60 3.83 14.69
N ILE A 257 -5.91 4.09 13.57
CA ILE A 257 -4.45 4.09 13.42
C ILE A 257 -3.89 5.51 13.30
N LEU A 258 -4.49 6.32 12.41
CA LEU A 258 -4.14 7.72 12.24
C LEU A 258 -5.26 8.58 12.82
N VAL A 259 -4.98 9.27 13.90
CA VAL A 259 -5.98 10.14 14.56
C VAL A 259 -5.76 11.60 14.21
N SER A 260 -6.82 12.42 14.36
CA SER A 260 -6.76 13.86 14.06
C SER A 260 -5.66 14.59 14.82
N ALA A 261 -5.38 14.22 16.07
CA ALA A 261 -4.29 14.81 16.86
C ALA A 261 -2.90 14.60 16.20
N THR A 262 -2.67 13.44 15.59
CA THR A 262 -1.44 13.18 14.83
C THR A 262 -1.39 14.05 13.57
N ILE A 263 -2.51 14.21 12.84
CA ILE A 263 -2.59 15.09 11.66
C ILE A 263 -2.32 16.54 12.06
N ASP A 264 -2.86 17.02 13.17
CA ASP A 264 -2.62 18.37 13.67
C ASP A 264 -1.14 18.58 14.03
N ALA A 265 -0.51 17.59 14.64
CA ALA A 265 0.93 17.62 14.92
C ALA A 265 1.78 17.60 13.63
N MET A 266 1.35 16.85 12.60
CA MET A 266 2.00 16.85 11.28
C MET A 266 1.85 18.23 10.61
N ARG A 267 0.66 18.84 10.65
CA ARG A 267 0.40 20.20 10.13
C ARG A 267 1.23 21.28 10.86
N ALA A 268 1.34 21.17 12.18
CA ALA A 268 2.15 22.10 12.97
C ALA A 268 3.64 22.04 12.59
N ARG A 269 4.12 20.86 12.18
CA ARG A 269 5.50 20.61 11.79
C ARG A 269 5.77 20.94 10.33
N ARG A 270 4.72 20.85 9.48
CA ARG A 270 4.78 21.09 8.04
C ARG A 270 3.51 21.75 7.56
N LEU A 271 3.55 23.06 7.32
CA LEU A 271 2.37 23.88 6.99
C LEU A 271 1.82 23.63 5.58
N ASP A 272 2.64 23.09 4.67
CA ASP A 272 2.31 22.82 3.27
C ASP A 272 1.70 21.42 3.03
N ILE A 273 1.40 20.68 4.11
CA ILE A 273 0.81 19.35 3.99
C ILE A 273 -0.62 19.43 3.45
N ASP A 274 -0.90 18.72 2.37
CA ASP A 274 -2.26 18.52 1.86
C ASP A 274 -2.93 17.37 2.63
N VAL A 275 -4.12 17.59 3.17
CA VAL A 275 -4.86 16.55 3.90
C VAL A 275 -6.22 16.34 3.25
N LEU A 276 -6.42 15.15 2.69
CA LEU A 276 -7.69 14.68 2.17
C LEU A 276 -8.40 13.84 3.24
N GLN A 277 -9.50 14.35 3.77
CA GLN A 277 -10.37 13.59 4.68
C GLN A 277 -11.37 12.78 3.87
N VAL A 278 -11.46 11.48 4.17
CA VAL A 278 -12.42 10.57 3.54
C VAL A 278 -13.46 10.14 4.58
N PRO A 279 -14.70 10.61 4.45
CA PRO A 279 -15.77 10.24 5.38
C PRO A 279 -16.13 8.77 5.23
N ASP A 280 -16.72 8.20 6.27
CA ASP A 280 -17.23 6.82 6.31
C ASP A 280 -16.21 5.72 5.95
N GLN A 281 -14.92 6.05 5.95
CA GLN A 281 -13.84 5.11 5.78
C GLN A 281 -12.88 5.13 6.97
N GLY A 282 -12.40 3.95 7.35
CA GLY A 282 -11.44 3.74 8.41
C GLY A 282 -10.04 3.44 7.89
N HIS A 283 -9.30 2.60 8.62
CA HIS A 283 -7.94 2.23 8.26
C HIS A 283 -7.90 1.00 7.32
N ALA A 284 -7.47 1.21 6.09
CA ALA A 284 -7.14 2.46 5.41
C ALA A 284 -8.16 2.73 4.30
N PRO A 285 -8.38 4.01 3.90
CA PRO A 285 -9.23 4.34 2.75
C PRO A 285 -8.86 3.53 1.51
N LEU A 286 -9.91 3.09 0.78
CA LEU A 286 -9.75 2.12 -0.31
C LEU A 286 -9.16 2.71 -1.60
N LEU A 287 -9.13 4.02 -1.75
CA LEU A 287 -8.64 4.75 -2.92
C LEU A 287 -9.38 4.39 -4.23
N THR A 288 -10.64 3.96 -4.13
CA THR A 288 -11.46 3.52 -5.28
C THR A 288 -12.56 4.53 -5.65
N GLU A 289 -12.90 5.47 -4.76
CA GLU A 289 -13.90 6.49 -5.01
C GLU A 289 -13.43 7.53 -6.02
N ASP A 290 -14.25 7.89 -6.98
CA ASP A 290 -13.94 8.87 -8.03
C ASP A 290 -13.44 10.21 -7.46
N ALA A 291 -14.06 10.70 -6.38
CA ALA A 291 -13.65 11.94 -5.72
C ALA A 291 -12.25 11.83 -5.10
N VAL A 292 -11.92 10.71 -4.49
CA VAL A 292 -10.59 10.43 -3.92
C VAL A 292 -9.54 10.32 -5.03
N ILE A 293 -9.85 9.56 -6.09
CA ILE A 293 -8.98 9.41 -7.26
C ILE A 293 -8.72 10.77 -7.93
N ALA A 294 -9.76 11.60 -8.12
CA ALA A 294 -9.62 12.94 -8.69
C ALA A 294 -8.70 13.84 -7.86
N ARG A 295 -8.81 13.80 -6.51
CA ARG A 295 -7.94 14.56 -5.62
C ARG A 295 -6.49 14.07 -5.67
N ILE A 296 -6.27 12.78 -5.72
CA ILE A 296 -4.94 12.18 -5.91
C ILE A 296 -4.36 12.60 -7.27
N THR A 297 -5.15 12.54 -8.34
CA THR A 297 -4.74 12.98 -9.68
C THR A 297 -4.30 14.44 -9.71
N ALA A 298 -5.06 15.32 -9.05
CA ALA A 298 -4.68 16.74 -8.93
C ALA A 298 -3.36 16.92 -8.15
N PHE A 299 -3.16 16.16 -7.07
CA PHE A 299 -1.92 16.23 -6.29
C PHE A 299 -0.71 15.71 -7.06
N VAL A 300 -0.82 14.60 -7.80
CA VAL A 300 0.30 14.09 -8.58
C VAL A 300 0.68 15.04 -9.72
N THR A 301 -0.30 15.79 -10.27
CA THR A 301 -0.05 16.87 -11.25
C THR A 301 0.72 18.04 -10.61
N LEU A 302 0.41 18.39 -9.35
CA LEU A 302 1.20 19.37 -8.60
C LEU A 302 2.65 18.90 -8.41
N CYS A 303 2.88 17.61 -8.15
CA CYS A 303 4.22 17.06 -8.03
C CYS A 303 5.02 17.21 -9.34
N ASP A 304 4.39 17.01 -10.50
CA ASP A 304 5.03 17.20 -11.81
C ASP A 304 5.56 18.63 -11.96
N VAL A 305 4.74 19.62 -11.59
CA VAL A 305 5.13 21.05 -11.66
C VAL A 305 6.27 21.34 -10.70
N SER A 306 6.19 20.82 -9.48
CA SER A 306 7.24 21.02 -8.46
C SER A 306 8.59 20.44 -8.88
N ALA A 307 8.59 19.30 -9.59
CA ALA A 307 9.81 18.67 -10.09
C ALA A 307 10.48 19.45 -11.23
N LEU A 308 9.75 20.32 -11.94
CA LEU A 308 10.29 21.20 -12.99
C LEU A 308 10.98 22.44 -12.43
N GLY A 309 10.97 22.66 -11.11
CA GLY A 309 11.71 23.77 -10.46
C GLY A 309 11.05 25.13 -10.58
N PHE A 310 9.71 25.18 -10.77
CA PHE A 310 8.91 26.41 -10.73
C PHE A 310 8.30 26.66 -9.36
#